data_81f3910a03dd24a5d675090a9ab63477
#
_entry.id   81f3910a03dd24a5d675090a9ab63477
#
_cell.length_a   1.000
_cell.length_b   1.000
_cell.length_c   1.000
_cell.angle_alpha   90.00
_cell.angle_beta   90.00
_cell.angle_gamma   90.00
#
_symmetry.space_group_name_H-M   'P 1'
#
loop_
_entity.id
_entity.type
_entity.pdbx_description
1 polymer ?
#
loop_
_entity_poly.entity_id
_entity_poly.type
_entity_poly.pdbx_seq_one_letter_code
_entity_poly.pdbx_strand_id
1 'polypeptide(L)'
;KFTDVKRLPATSVKDQYRAGTCWSWATTSFLESEMMRMGKDSVNLSAMYFVKHAYSDKAEKYVRLHGVLNFAVGGASSDVTNMAKKYGIVPLEVFQGLNYGEPSHVFGEIDAVLKAYVQAVVENNNKRLSTAWKRGFDAILDIYLGPEPEKFEYQGKEYTPQTFAKEVVGLNMDDYVNLTSFTHHPFYTEFAIEVEDNWSWDKAYNLPLEELMQVMDYAIDNGYTFVWGADV
;
A
#
# COMPACT_ATOMS: atom_id res chain seq x y z
N LYS A 1 16.93 29.95 2.82
CA LYS A 1 17.57 29.34 1.64
C LYS A 1 18.09 27.99 2.11
N PHE A 2 17.59 26.90 1.51
CA PHE A 2 18.08 25.56 1.80
C PHE A 2 19.27 25.25 0.90
N THR A 3 20.16 24.39 1.39
CA THR A 3 21.28 23.85 0.60
C THR A 3 21.09 22.34 0.53
N ASP A 4 21.12 21.80 -0.69
CA ASP A 4 21.06 20.36 -0.88
C ASP A 4 22.37 19.74 -0.35
N VAL A 5 22.26 18.91 0.65
CA VAL A 5 23.40 18.14 1.20
C VAL A 5 23.57 16.85 0.39
N LYS A 6 22.46 16.17 0.12
CA LYS A 6 22.45 14.94 -0.68
C LYS A 6 21.11 14.82 -1.42
N ARG A 7 21.15 14.35 -2.65
CA ARG A 7 19.96 14.09 -3.46
C ARG A 7 20.02 12.65 -3.99
N LEU A 8 19.01 11.87 -3.66
CA LEU A 8 18.85 10.50 -4.15
C LEU A 8 17.89 10.47 -5.35
N PRO A 9 18.04 9.50 -6.26
CA PRO A 9 17.12 9.34 -7.38
C PRO A 9 15.70 9.08 -6.90
N ALA A 10 14.75 9.77 -7.49
CA ALA A 10 13.31 9.59 -7.27
C ALA A 10 12.55 9.85 -8.56
N THR A 11 11.42 9.20 -8.73
CA THR A 11 10.47 9.51 -9.80
C THR A 11 9.82 10.85 -9.55
N SER A 12 9.05 11.37 -10.54
CA SER A 12 8.30 12.62 -10.37
C SER A 12 7.30 12.52 -9.23
N VAL A 13 7.07 13.63 -8.53
CA VAL A 13 6.04 13.73 -7.50
C VAL A 13 4.68 13.39 -8.09
N LYS A 14 3.92 12.58 -7.37
CA LYS A 14 2.55 12.17 -7.73
C LYS A 14 1.56 12.79 -6.76
N ASP A 15 0.39 13.15 -7.27
CA ASP A 15 -0.68 13.74 -6.48
C ASP A 15 -1.77 12.70 -6.19
N GLN A 16 -1.94 12.36 -4.93
CA GLN A 16 -3.05 11.50 -4.49
C GLN A 16 -4.41 12.22 -4.47
N TYR A 17 -4.39 13.56 -4.59
CA TYR A 17 -5.55 14.43 -4.44
C TYR A 17 -6.34 14.14 -3.16
N ARG A 18 -7.61 13.72 -3.24
CA ARG A 18 -8.51 13.45 -2.09
C ARG A 18 -8.75 11.95 -1.87
N ALA A 19 -7.75 11.13 -2.12
CA ALA A 19 -7.87 9.68 -1.94
C ALA A 19 -7.61 9.22 -0.50
N GLY A 20 -6.80 9.95 0.29
CA GLY A 20 -6.40 9.51 1.63
C GLY A 20 -5.51 8.26 1.63
N THR A 21 -4.86 7.96 0.51
CA THR A 21 -4.06 6.74 0.29
C THR A 21 -2.56 7.03 0.27
N CYS A 22 -2.10 8.05 1.02
CA CYS A 22 -0.70 8.48 1.07
C CYS A 22 0.28 7.33 1.37
N TRP A 23 -0.11 6.40 2.22
CA TRP A 23 0.67 5.20 2.54
C TRP A 23 1.07 4.42 1.29
N SER A 24 0.16 4.26 0.33
CA SER A 24 0.45 3.53 -0.92
C SER A 24 1.30 4.36 -1.87
N TRP A 25 1.01 5.65 -2.05
CA TRP A 25 1.77 6.53 -2.93
C TRP A 25 3.22 6.71 -2.47
N ALA A 26 3.43 6.93 -1.17
CA ALA A 26 4.77 7.10 -0.61
C ALA A 26 5.60 5.82 -0.74
N THR A 27 5.00 4.66 -0.40
CA THR A 27 5.70 3.37 -0.48
C THR A 27 5.97 2.97 -1.92
N THR A 28 5.05 3.24 -2.84
CA THR A 28 5.27 2.99 -4.27
C THR A 28 6.44 3.81 -4.79
N SER A 29 6.51 5.10 -4.44
CA SER A 29 7.65 5.96 -4.78
C SER A 29 8.97 5.46 -4.19
N PHE A 30 8.95 4.92 -2.97
CA PHE A 30 10.10 4.27 -2.35
C PHE A 30 10.56 3.06 -3.18
N LEU A 31 9.66 2.16 -3.58
CA LEU A 31 10.00 0.99 -4.41
C LEU A 31 10.60 1.42 -5.77
N GLU A 32 10.06 2.46 -6.38
CA GLU A 32 10.60 3.05 -7.60
C GLU A 32 12.03 3.58 -7.39
N SER A 33 12.32 4.22 -6.26
CA SER A 33 13.66 4.68 -5.89
C SER A 33 14.62 3.52 -5.68
N GLU A 34 14.16 2.43 -5.07
CA GLU A 34 14.96 1.21 -4.89
C GLU A 34 15.30 0.54 -6.22
N MET A 35 14.35 0.50 -7.17
CA MET A 35 14.63 0.02 -8.52
C MET A 35 15.76 0.82 -9.17
N MET A 36 15.71 2.15 -9.10
CA MET A 36 16.76 3.03 -9.65
C MET A 36 18.08 2.85 -8.92
N ARG A 37 18.09 2.70 -7.59
CA ARG A 37 19.29 2.42 -6.80
C ARG A 37 19.95 1.12 -7.24
N MET A 38 19.18 0.11 -7.62
CA MET A 38 19.65 -1.18 -8.14
C MET A 38 20.03 -1.15 -9.64
N GLY A 39 20.02 0.04 -10.25
CA GLY A 39 20.42 0.22 -11.66
C GLY A 39 19.34 -0.22 -12.65
N LYS A 40 18.10 -0.33 -12.23
CA LYS A 40 16.96 -0.63 -13.10
C LYS A 40 16.38 0.66 -13.71
N ASP A 41 15.65 0.50 -14.80
CA ASP A 41 14.93 1.61 -15.41
C ASP A 41 13.90 2.22 -14.46
N SER A 42 13.67 3.51 -14.62
CA SER A 42 12.62 4.21 -13.90
C SER A 42 11.25 3.79 -14.43
N VAL A 43 10.43 3.23 -13.56
CA VAL A 43 9.05 2.81 -13.86
C VAL A 43 8.11 3.46 -12.86
N ASN A 44 7.01 4.03 -13.33
CA ASN A 44 5.93 4.46 -12.44
C ASN A 44 5.05 3.27 -12.11
N LEU A 45 5.02 2.87 -10.85
CA LEU A 45 4.18 1.77 -10.37
C LEU A 45 2.80 2.27 -9.96
N SER A 46 1.78 1.40 -10.04
CA SER A 46 0.42 1.75 -9.66
C SER A 46 0.21 1.67 -8.15
N ALA A 47 0.10 2.81 -7.49
CA ALA A 47 -0.31 2.88 -6.09
C ALA A 47 -1.76 2.39 -5.88
N MET A 48 -2.65 2.65 -6.85
CA MET A 48 -4.06 2.29 -6.77
C MET A 48 -4.30 0.78 -6.91
N TYR A 49 -3.39 0.05 -7.54
CA TYR A 49 -3.44 -1.41 -7.58
C TYR A 49 -3.33 -2.00 -6.16
N PHE A 50 -2.39 -1.51 -5.37
CA PHE A 50 -2.23 -1.92 -3.97
C PHE A 50 -3.43 -1.49 -3.12
N VAL A 51 -3.95 -0.28 -3.31
CA VAL A 51 -5.14 0.21 -2.60
C VAL A 51 -6.35 -0.68 -2.86
N LYS A 52 -6.60 -1.08 -4.10
CA LYS A 52 -7.69 -1.99 -4.47
C LYS A 52 -7.60 -3.31 -3.72
N HIS A 53 -6.43 -3.94 -3.73
CA HIS A 53 -6.22 -5.21 -3.04
C HIS A 53 -6.28 -5.08 -1.52
N ALA A 54 -5.75 -3.99 -0.96
CA ALA A 54 -5.85 -3.71 0.47
C ALA A 54 -7.31 -3.55 0.92
N TYR A 55 -8.17 -2.87 0.16
CA TYR A 55 -9.61 -2.80 0.45
C TYR A 55 -10.27 -4.18 0.42
N SER A 56 -9.93 -4.99 -0.58
CA SER A 56 -10.47 -6.35 -0.74
C SER A 56 -10.10 -7.25 0.45
N ASP A 57 -8.82 -7.24 0.86
CA ASP A 57 -8.34 -8.02 2.00
C ASP A 57 -8.86 -7.46 3.34
N LYS A 58 -8.91 -6.14 3.48
CA LYS A 58 -9.47 -5.46 4.66
C LYS A 58 -10.95 -5.79 4.84
N ALA A 59 -11.73 -5.85 3.77
CA ALA A 59 -13.14 -6.25 3.82
C ALA A 59 -13.31 -7.67 4.37
N GLU A 60 -12.47 -8.61 3.91
CA GLU A 60 -12.51 -9.98 4.43
C GLU A 60 -12.16 -10.03 5.92
N LYS A 61 -11.13 -9.30 6.34
CA LYS A 61 -10.71 -9.23 7.74
C LYS A 61 -11.79 -8.57 8.61
N TYR A 62 -12.41 -7.48 8.14
CA TYR A 62 -13.51 -6.80 8.82
C TYR A 62 -14.70 -7.75 9.07
N VAL A 63 -15.11 -8.48 8.05
CA VAL A 63 -16.23 -9.44 8.17
C VAL A 63 -15.86 -10.60 9.11
N ARG A 64 -14.65 -11.14 9.01
CA ARG A 64 -14.15 -12.19 9.92
C ARG A 64 -14.08 -11.74 11.38
N LEU A 65 -13.79 -10.47 11.62
CA LEU A 65 -13.75 -9.85 12.95
C LEU A 65 -15.09 -9.27 13.39
N HIS A 66 -16.19 -9.63 12.72
CA HIS A 66 -17.54 -9.18 13.07
C HIS A 66 -17.69 -7.66 13.16
N GLY A 67 -16.97 -6.90 12.34
CA GLY A 67 -17.04 -5.45 12.31
C GLY A 67 -16.15 -4.72 13.32
N VAL A 68 -15.35 -5.43 14.09
CA VAL A 68 -14.44 -4.84 15.10
C VAL A 68 -13.06 -4.51 14.48
N LEU A 69 -13.05 -3.93 13.32
CA LEU A 69 -11.86 -3.42 12.64
C LEU A 69 -12.18 -2.04 12.10
N ASN A 70 -11.25 -1.09 12.17
CA ASN A 70 -11.43 0.17 11.45
C ASN A 70 -11.42 -0.09 9.95
N PHE A 71 -12.58 0.08 9.32
CA PHE A 71 -12.71 -0.01 7.87
C PHE A 71 -12.72 1.39 7.28
N ALA A 72 -11.55 1.84 6.87
CA ALA A 72 -11.31 3.16 6.29
C ALA A 72 -10.20 3.09 5.23
N VAL A 73 -9.97 4.20 4.55
CA VAL A 73 -9.00 4.34 3.45
C VAL A 73 -7.54 4.20 3.88
N GLY A 74 -7.23 4.45 5.17
CA GLY A 74 -5.88 4.38 5.73
C GLY A 74 -5.24 2.99 5.61
N GLY A 75 -3.93 2.96 5.68
CA GLY A 75 -3.10 1.76 5.63
C GLY A 75 -1.67 2.07 6.00
N ALA A 76 -0.83 1.04 6.06
CA ALA A 76 0.58 1.14 6.38
C ALA A 76 1.48 0.87 5.16
N SER A 77 2.75 1.26 5.23
CA SER A 77 3.72 0.95 4.16
C SER A 77 3.89 -0.56 3.95
N SER A 78 3.78 -1.36 5.00
CA SER A 78 3.76 -2.82 4.93
C SER A 78 2.62 -3.39 4.09
N ASP A 79 1.49 -2.70 3.98
CA ASP A 79 0.39 -3.16 3.11
C ASP A 79 0.85 -3.23 1.65
N VAL A 80 1.66 -2.27 1.18
CA VAL A 80 2.19 -2.29 -0.20
C VAL A 80 3.09 -3.50 -0.43
N THR A 81 4.02 -3.77 0.46
CA THR A 81 4.92 -4.93 0.33
C THR A 81 4.16 -6.26 0.44
N ASN A 82 3.15 -6.34 1.30
CA ASN A 82 2.28 -7.51 1.43
C ASN A 82 1.42 -7.73 0.17
N MET A 83 0.81 -6.67 -0.37
CA MET A 83 0.03 -6.76 -1.61
C MET A 83 0.93 -7.12 -2.79
N ALA A 84 2.14 -6.54 -2.87
CA ALA A 84 3.12 -6.88 -3.91
C ALA A 84 3.51 -8.36 -3.89
N LYS A 85 3.73 -8.93 -2.71
CA LYS A 85 4.00 -10.38 -2.54
C LYS A 85 2.83 -11.24 -2.96
N LYS A 86 1.62 -10.86 -2.59
CA LYS A 86 0.42 -11.66 -2.79
C LYS A 86 -0.15 -11.54 -4.20
N TYR A 87 -0.22 -10.34 -4.73
CA TYR A 87 -0.93 -10.03 -5.97
C TYR A 87 -0.02 -9.60 -7.12
N GLY A 88 1.25 -9.35 -6.85
CA GLY A 88 2.18 -8.81 -7.82
C GLY A 88 2.14 -7.29 -7.93
N ILE A 89 2.66 -6.76 -9.02
CA ILE A 89 2.81 -5.32 -9.27
C ILE A 89 2.41 -5.02 -10.71
N VAL A 90 1.82 -3.85 -10.94
CA VAL A 90 1.51 -3.36 -12.28
C VAL A 90 2.01 -1.93 -12.46
N PRO A 91 2.39 -1.50 -13.68
CA PRO A 91 2.75 -0.12 -13.92
C PRO A 91 1.51 0.80 -13.89
N LEU A 92 1.72 2.07 -13.58
CA LEU A 92 0.67 3.08 -13.46
C LEU A 92 -0.15 3.22 -14.76
N GLU A 93 0.49 3.10 -15.92
CA GLU A 93 -0.17 3.20 -17.23
C GLU A 93 -1.18 2.08 -17.48
N VAL A 94 -1.01 0.93 -16.84
CA VAL A 94 -1.92 -0.23 -16.95
C VAL A 94 -3.09 -0.13 -15.98
N PHE A 95 -2.86 0.40 -14.79
CA PHE A 95 -3.91 0.51 -13.77
C PHE A 95 -3.81 1.85 -13.05
N GLN A 96 -4.65 2.80 -13.44
CA GLN A 96 -4.71 4.13 -12.86
C GLN A 96 -5.64 4.22 -11.64
N GLY A 97 -6.60 3.31 -11.51
CA GLY A 97 -7.61 3.34 -10.45
C GLY A 97 -8.60 4.50 -10.58
N LEU A 98 -8.90 4.94 -11.81
CA LEU A 98 -9.80 6.05 -12.14
C LEU A 98 -10.86 5.59 -13.14
N ASN A 99 -11.86 4.84 -12.69
CA ASN A 99 -12.90 4.28 -13.55
C ASN A 99 -14.31 4.78 -13.19
N TYR A 100 -14.41 5.90 -12.46
CA TYR A 100 -15.67 6.44 -11.93
C TYR A 100 -15.99 7.87 -12.38
N GLY A 101 -15.41 8.28 -13.52
CA GLY A 101 -15.77 9.55 -14.17
C GLY A 101 -15.11 10.82 -13.59
N GLU A 102 -14.22 10.67 -12.62
CA GLU A 102 -13.45 11.79 -12.04
C GLU A 102 -12.06 11.89 -12.68
N PRO A 103 -11.53 13.11 -12.87
CA PRO A 103 -10.20 13.32 -13.43
C PRO A 103 -9.08 13.09 -12.41
N SER A 104 -9.40 12.99 -11.13
CA SER A 104 -8.48 12.83 -9.99
C SER A 104 -9.08 11.92 -8.93
N HIS A 105 -8.24 11.41 -8.05
CA HIS A 105 -8.68 10.47 -7.01
C HIS A 105 -9.50 11.17 -5.92
N VAL A 106 -10.82 10.92 -5.86
CA VAL A 106 -11.75 11.43 -4.85
C VAL A 106 -12.48 10.25 -4.21
N PHE A 107 -12.09 9.87 -2.98
CA PHE A 107 -12.51 8.62 -2.35
C PHE A 107 -13.73 8.75 -1.42
N GLY A 108 -14.27 9.96 -1.22
CA GLY A 108 -15.37 10.14 -0.27
C GLY A 108 -16.59 9.26 -0.54
N GLU A 109 -16.99 9.09 -1.80
CA GLU A 109 -18.13 8.24 -2.17
C GLU A 109 -17.77 6.75 -2.08
N ILE A 110 -16.68 6.32 -2.70
CA ILE A 110 -16.29 4.90 -2.71
C ILE A 110 -16.04 4.38 -1.29
N ASP A 111 -15.36 5.15 -0.43
CA ASP A 111 -15.12 4.76 0.96
C ASP A 111 -16.43 4.57 1.73
N ALA A 112 -17.37 5.51 1.59
CA ALA A 112 -18.68 5.41 2.21
C ALA A 112 -19.49 4.20 1.72
N VAL A 113 -19.50 3.94 0.41
CA VAL A 113 -20.19 2.80 -0.20
C VAL A 113 -19.58 1.48 0.28
N LEU A 114 -18.25 1.35 0.25
CA LEU A 114 -17.56 0.13 0.67
C LEU A 114 -17.78 -0.15 2.16
N LYS A 115 -17.72 0.88 3.00
CA LYS A 115 -17.98 0.77 4.44
C LYS A 115 -19.42 0.33 4.72
N ALA A 116 -20.40 0.98 4.07
CA ALA A 116 -21.81 0.61 4.22
C ALA A 116 -22.07 -0.84 3.76
N TYR A 117 -21.41 -1.27 2.69
CA TYR A 117 -21.54 -2.63 2.20
C TYR A 117 -21.05 -3.66 3.21
N VAL A 118 -19.84 -3.53 3.75
CA VAL A 118 -19.30 -4.51 4.72
C VAL A 118 -20.06 -4.48 6.03
N GLN A 119 -20.58 -3.32 6.47
CA GLN A 119 -21.45 -3.21 7.63
C GLN A 119 -22.75 -4.01 7.42
N ALA A 120 -23.42 -3.83 6.29
CA ALA A 120 -24.63 -4.59 5.96
C ALA A 120 -24.39 -6.11 5.92
N VAL A 121 -23.21 -6.54 5.46
CA VAL A 121 -22.82 -7.96 5.46
C VAL A 121 -22.67 -8.50 6.87
N VAL A 122 -22.06 -7.75 7.80
CA VAL A 122 -21.88 -8.17 9.20
C VAL A 122 -23.20 -8.13 9.96
N GLU A 123 -24.02 -7.11 9.74
CA GLU A 123 -25.28 -6.89 10.45
C GLU A 123 -26.45 -7.76 9.95
N ASN A 124 -26.23 -8.61 8.93
CA ASN A 124 -27.32 -9.43 8.39
C ASN A 124 -27.88 -10.39 9.44
N ASN A 125 -29.23 -10.51 9.46
CA ASN A 125 -29.96 -11.31 10.44
C ASN A 125 -29.89 -12.83 10.18
N ASN A 126 -29.36 -13.27 9.04
CA ASN A 126 -29.34 -14.68 8.64
C ASN A 126 -28.31 -15.50 9.43
N LYS A 127 -27.44 -14.86 10.20
CA LYS A 127 -26.34 -15.48 10.97
C LYS A 127 -25.44 -16.40 10.14
N ARG A 128 -25.46 -16.22 8.82
CA ARG A 128 -24.71 -16.99 7.84
C ARG A 128 -24.34 -16.12 6.65
N LEU A 129 -23.08 -16.15 6.27
CA LEU A 129 -22.59 -15.42 5.10
C LEU A 129 -22.95 -16.19 3.81
N SER A 130 -23.34 -15.46 2.78
CA SER A 130 -23.42 -16.02 1.43
C SER A 130 -22.04 -16.09 0.78
N THR A 131 -21.89 -16.88 -0.26
CA THR A 131 -20.67 -16.88 -1.09
C THR A 131 -20.62 -15.67 -2.05
N ALA A 132 -21.69 -14.87 -2.09
CA ALA A 132 -21.83 -13.74 -3.01
C ALA A 132 -21.23 -12.44 -2.47
N TRP A 133 -21.19 -12.23 -1.16
CA TRP A 133 -20.84 -10.96 -0.55
C TRP A 133 -19.47 -10.45 -1.00
N LYS A 134 -18.45 -11.35 -1.00
CA LYS A 134 -17.08 -10.97 -1.37
C LYS A 134 -16.99 -10.58 -2.84
N ARG A 135 -17.63 -11.37 -3.73
CA ARG A 135 -17.69 -11.05 -5.16
C ARG A 135 -18.43 -9.75 -5.43
N GLY A 136 -19.50 -9.47 -4.67
CA GLY A 136 -20.23 -8.20 -4.76
C GLY A 136 -19.37 -7.01 -4.32
N PHE A 137 -18.61 -7.18 -3.24
CA PHE A 137 -17.65 -6.17 -2.79
C PHE A 137 -16.58 -5.88 -3.84
N ASP A 138 -15.93 -6.93 -4.36
CA ASP A 138 -14.89 -6.81 -5.39
C ASP A 138 -15.43 -6.21 -6.69
N ALA A 139 -16.67 -6.53 -7.07
CA ALA A 139 -17.31 -5.91 -8.23
C ALA A 139 -17.54 -4.39 -8.06
N ILE A 140 -17.79 -3.92 -6.84
CA ILE A 140 -17.85 -2.47 -6.56
C ILE A 140 -16.47 -1.86 -6.77
N LEU A 141 -15.40 -2.49 -6.26
CA LEU A 141 -14.03 -2.03 -6.50
C LEU A 141 -13.69 -1.99 -7.99
N ASP A 142 -14.12 -2.99 -8.77
CA ASP A 142 -13.91 -3.03 -10.22
C ASP A 142 -14.63 -1.88 -10.94
N ILE A 143 -15.83 -1.54 -10.51
CA ILE A 143 -16.60 -0.43 -11.09
C ILE A 143 -15.90 0.91 -10.84
N TYR A 144 -15.43 1.16 -9.61
CA TYR A 144 -14.81 2.43 -9.26
C TYR A 144 -13.36 2.54 -9.71
N LEU A 145 -12.55 1.51 -9.47
CA LEU A 145 -11.10 1.58 -9.68
C LEU A 145 -10.64 0.94 -11.01
N GLY A 146 -11.51 0.17 -11.63
CA GLY A 146 -11.21 -0.62 -12.83
C GLY A 146 -10.98 -2.10 -12.52
N PRO A 147 -11.22 -2.98 -13.52
CA PRO A 147 -10.98 -4.41 -13.38
C PRO A 147 -9.49 -4.70 -13.21
N GLU A 148 -9.19 -5.77 -12.48
CA GLU A 148 -7.82 -6.23 -12.31
C GLU A 148 -7.27 -6.76 -13.66
N PRO A 149 -6.08 -6.29 -14.09
CA PRO A 149 -5.46 -6.81 -15.29
C PRO A 149 -4.88 -8.21 -15.03
N GLU A 150 -5.44 -9.24 -15.67
CA GLU A 150 -4.86 -10.59 -15.62
C GLU A 150 -3.54 -10.64 -16.39
N LYS A 151 -3.49 -9.96 -17.54
CA LYS A 151 -2.32 -9.80 -18.40
C LYS A 151 -2.31 -8.40 -19.01
N PHE A 152 -1.12 -7.92 -19.29
CA PHE A 152 -0.90 -6.62 -19.92
C PHE A 152 0.39 -6.60 -20.72
N GLU A 153 0.47 -5.71 -21.70
CA GLU A 153 1.71 -5.44 -22.45
C GLU A 153 2.49 -4.31 -21.79
N TYR A 154 3.78 -4.51 -21.64
CA TYR A 154 4.72 -3.48 -21.21
C TYR A 154 5.99 -3.58 -22.03
N GLN A 155 6.39 -2.50 -22.70
CA GLN A 155 7.58 -2.43 -23.59
C GLN A 155 7.62 -3.57 -24.64
N GLY A 156 6.47 -3.91 -25.23
CA GLY A 156 6.37 -4.94 -26.30
C GLY A 156 6.41 -6.38 -25.80
N LYS A 157 6.30 -6.62 -24.49
CA LYS A 157 6.24 -7.97 -23.90
C LYS A 157 5.00 -8.11 -23.02
N GLU A 158 4.34 -9.27 -23.10
CA GLU A 158 3.21 -9.61 -22.24
C GLU A 158 3.68 -10.05 -20.85
N TYR A 159 3.00 -9.52 -19.81
CA TYR A 159 3.23 -9.85 -18.41
C TYR A 159 1.91 -10.12 -17.68
N THR A 160 1.99 -10.91 -16.63
CA THR A 160 1.03 -10.90 -15.52
C THR A 160 1.56 -9.98 -14.41
N PRO A 161 0.75 -9.54 -13.43
CA PRO A 161 1.25 -8.78 -12.29
C PRO A 161 2.44 -9.44 -11.57
N GLN A 162 2.40 -10.78 -11.43
CA GLN A 162 3.46 -11.55 -10.79
C GLN A 162 4.75 -11.60 -11.61
N THR A 163 4.63 -11.82 -12.93
CA THR A 163 5.82 -11.86 -13.81
C THR A 163 6.44 -10.48 -13.96
N PHE A 164 5.63 -9.42 -13.99
CA PHE A 164 6.13 -8.05 -13.99
C PHE A 164 6.87 -7.71 -12.69
N ALA A 165 6.31 -8.06 -11.53
CA ALA A 165 6.97 -7.90 -10.24
C ALA A 165 8.32 -8.62 -10.19
N LYS A 166 8.40 -9.83 -10.72
CA LYS A 166 9.62 -10.64 -10.70
C LYS A 166 10.67 -10.16 -11.71
N GLU A 167 10.28 -9.91 -12.96
CA GLU A 167 11.22 -9.72 -14.07
C GLU A 167 11.58 -8.24 -14.28
N VAL A 168 10.64 -7.33 -14.11
CA VAL A 168 10.86 -5.89 -14.32
C VAL A 168 11.22 -5.22 -13.00
N VAL A 169 10.36 -5.32 -11.98
CA VAL A 169 10.62 -4.71 -10.68
C VAL A 169 11.78 -5.41 -9.97
N GLY A 170 11.73 -6.73 -9.82
CA GLY A 170 12.81 -7.58 -9.32
C GLY A 170 13.29 -7.23 -7.91
N LEU A 171 12.45 -6.62 -7.09
CA LEU A 171 12.69 -6.37 -5.68
C LEU A 171 12.16 -7.57 -4.87
N ASN A 172 12.92 -7.98 -3.85
CA ASN A 172 12.43 -8.94 -2.88
C ASN A 172 11.79 -8.19 -1.70
N MET A 173 10.47 -8.30 -1.58
CA MET A 173 9.71 -7.58 -0.55
C MET A 173 10.03 -8.03 0.88
N ASP A 174 10.69 -9.18 1.05
CA ASP A 174 11.14 -9.66 2.37
C ASP A 174 12.45 -8.99 2.85
N ASP A 175 13.12 -8.23 2.00
CA ASP A 175 14.32 -7.48 2.35
C ASP A 175 14.00 -6.13 3.06
N TYR A 176 12.72 -5.75 3.14
CA TYR A 176 12.26 -4.50 3.73
C TYR A 176 11.67 -4.75 5.12
N VAL A 177 12.04 -3.89 6.06
CA VAL A 177 11.61 -3.98 7.46
C VAL A 177 10.94 -2.68 7.90
N ASN A 178 9.96 -2.80 8.79
CA ASN A 178 9.37 -1.66 9.47
C ASN A 178 10.14 -1.40 10.76
N LEU A 179 10.62 -0.19 10.96
CA LEU A 179 11.28 0.25 12.18
C LEU A 179 10.41 1.29 12.89
N THR A 180 10.50 1.32 14.21
CA THR A 180 9.79 2.29 15.04
C THR A 180 10.56 2.60 16.31
N SER A 181 10.10 3.62 17.07
CA SER A 181 10.67 3.97 18.37
C SER A 181 9.57 4.34 19.35
N PHE A 182 9.15 3.38 20.17
CA PHE A 182 8.15 3.57 21.23
C PHE A 182 8.66 3.09 22.58
N THR A 183 8.47 3.90 23.61
CA THR A 183 8.96 3.60 24.98
C THR A 183 8.04 2.69 25.77
N HIS A 184 6.80 2.45 25.32
CA HIS A 184 5.84 1.57 26.01
C HIS A 184 5.97 0.09 25.63
N HIS A 185 6.84 -0.24 24.68
CA HIS A 185 7.25 -1.60 24.34
C HIS A 185 8.75 -1.76 24.54
N PRO A 186 9.22 -2.98 24.85
CA PRO A 186 10.67 -3.24 24.98
C PRO A 186 11.40 -2.92 23.66
N PHE A 187 12.54 -2.26 23.76
CA PHE A 187 13.43 -2.08 22.62
C PHE A 187 14.01 -3.43 22.17
N TYR A 188 14.41 -3.49 20.92
CA TYR A 188 14.97 -4.67 20.24
C TYR A 188 14.02 -5.86 20.16
N THR A 189 12.73 -5.58 20.15
CA THR A 189 11.64 -6.55 19.93
C THR A 189 10.69 -6.08 18.84
N GLU A 190 9.91 -6.99 18.30
CA GLU A 190 8.86 -6.68 17.34
C GLU A 190 7.51 -6.61 18.04
N PHE A 191 6.70 -5.63 17.66
CA PHE A 191 5.30 -5.53 18.08
C PHE A 191 4.46 -4.91 16.96
N ALA A 192 3.17 -5.14 16.97
CA ALA A 192 2.24 -4.45 16.08
C ALA A 192 1.91 -3.07 16.64
N ILE A 193 2.19 -2.02 15.88
CA ILE A 193 1.84 -0.64 16.28
C ILE A 193 0.32 -0.54 16.36
N GLU A 194 -0.19 -0.11 17.53
CA GLU A 194 -1.63 -0.04 17.84
C GLU A 194 -2.23 1.26 17.28
N VAL A 195 -2.26 1.39 15.97
CA VAL A 195 -2.93 2.47 15.24
C VAL A 195 -3.98 1.88 14.31
N GLU A 196 -5.04 2.65 14.06
CA GLU A 196 -6.18 2.18 13.26
C GLU A 196 -5.79 1.79 11.84
N ASP A 197 -4.78 2.44 11.27
CA ASP A 197 -4.30 2.19 9.92
C ASP A 197 -3.48 0.90 9.79
N ASN A 198 -2.97 0.36 10.90
CA ASN A 198 -2.31 -0.95 10.92
C ASN A 198 -3.35 -2.09 11.01
N TRP A 199 -4.29 -2.10 10.07
CA TRP A 199 -5.39 -3.07 10.01
C TRP A 199 -4.90 -4.51 9.82
N SER A 200 -3.71 -4.70 9.21
CA SER A 200 -3.07 -6.01 8.99
C SER A 200 -2.43 -6.57 10.26
N TRP A 201 -2.15 -5.71 11.25
CA TRP A 201 -1.39 -6.00 12.46
C TRP A 201 0.06 -6.38 12.17
N ASP A 202 0.61 -5.78 11.15
CA ASP A 202 2.01 -5.94 10.82
C ASP A 202 2.89 -5.38 11.94
N LYS A 203 4.03 -6.04 12.11
CA LYS A 203 4.97 -5.70 13.15
C LYS A 203 6.03 -4.72 12.66
N ALA A 204 6.50 -3.91 13.61
CA ALA A 204 7.67 -3.08 13.45
C ALA A 204 8.72 -3.45 14.52
N TYR A 205 9.99 -3.39 14.17
CA TYR A 205 11.09 -3.60 15.10
C TYR A 205 11.36 -2.31 15.85
N ASN A 206 11.37 -2.39 17.18
CA ASN A 206 11.45 -1.23 18.07
C ASN A 206 12.89 -0.91 18.43
N LEU A 207 13.33 0.29 18.12
CA LEU A 207 14.68 0.80 18.43
C LEU A 207 14.62 2.01 19.37
N PRO A 208 15.64 2.28 20.16
CA PRO A 208 15.81 3.60 20.76
C PRO A 208 15.82 4.69 19.69
N LEU A 209 15.29 5.88 20.01
CA LEU A 209 15.14 6.96 19.02
C LEU A 209 16.48 7.35 18.38
N GLU A 210 17.54 7.42 19.18
CA GLU A 210 18.89 7.76 18.70
C GLU A 210 19.41 6.72 17.69
N GLU A 211 19.12 5.43 17.90
CA GLU A 211 19.51 4.38 16.97
C GLU A 211 18.66 4.40 15.70
N LEU A 212 17.35 4.65 15.82
CA LEU A 212 16.48 4.84 14.65
C LEU A 212 16.99 5.99 13.79
N MET A 213 17.34 7.12 14.37
CA MET A 213 17.92 8.25 13.65
C MET A 213 19.24 7.89 12.96
N GLN A 214 20.13 7.14 13.65
CA GLN A 214 21.37 6.67 13.05
C GLN A 214 21.13 5.74 11.84
N VAL A 215 20.11 4.89 11.89
CA VAL A 215 19.73 4.04 10.75
C VAL A 215 19.25 4.89 9.59
N MET A 216 18.44 5.93 9.83
CA MET A 216 17.97 6.85 8.80
C MET A 216 19.16 7.60 8.16
N ASP A 217 20.09 8.14 8.95
CA ASP A 217 21.29 8.80 8.45
C ASP A 217 22.15 7.84 7.63
N TYR A 218 22.38 6.63 8.14
CA TYR A 218 23.11 5.59 7.44
C TYR A 218 22.46 5.23 6.10
N ALA A 219 21.13 5.10 6.05
CA ALA A 219 20.41 4.81 4.82
C ALA A 219 20.67 5.88 3.77
N ILE A 220 20.48 7.15 4.11
CA ILE A 220 20.70 8.27 3.19
C ILE A 220 22.17 8.33 2.75
N ASP A 221 23.11 8.17 3.66
CA ASP A 221 24.55 8.21 3.37
C ASP A 221 24.98 7.10 2.40
N ASN A 222 24.32 5.96 2.45
CA ASN A 222 24.60 4.83 1.58
C ASN A 222 23.68 4.74 0.34
N GLY A 223 22.89 5.77 0.07
CA GLY A 223 22.09 5.87 -1.17
C GLY A 223 20.72 5.20 -1.10
N TYR A 224 20.26 4.81 0.09
CA TYR A 224 18.92 4.28 0.30
C TYR A 224 17.93 5.39 0.63
N THR A 225 16.71 5.26 0.14
CA THR A 225 15.56 6.01 0.61
C THR A 225 14.81 5.22 1.67
N PHE A 226 13.86 5.85 2.35
CA PHE A 226 12.94 5.17 3.27
C PHE A 226 11.57 5.84 3.25
N VAL A 227 10.53 5.10 3.59
CA VAL A 227 9.20 5.66 3.83
C VAL A 227 9.13 6.11 5.28
N TRP A 228 8.71 7.34 5.49
CA TRP A 228 8.56 7.90 6.82
C TRP A 228 7.08 8.20 7.10
N GLY A 229 6.53 7.52 8.09
CA GLY A 229 5.24 7.85 8.68
C GLY A 229 5.46 8.53 10.03
N ALA A 230 4.95 9.73 10.22
CA ALA A 230 5.03 10.49 11.45
C ALA A 230 3.74 11.24 11.70
N ASP A 231 3.44 11.47 12.97
CA ASP A 231 2.42 12.41 13.41
C ASP A 231 2.98 13.83 13.32
N VAL A 232 2.19 14.80 12.84
CA VAL A 232 2.58 16.20 12.59
C VAL A 232 1.62 17.18 13.23
#